data_20f9d8b691bf097c178e9873a60a8363
#
_entry.id   20f9d8b691bf097c178e9873a60a8363
#
_cell.length_a   1.000
_cell.length_b   1.000
_cell.length_c   1.000
_cell.angle_alpha   90.00
_cell.angle_beta   90.00
_cell.angle_gamma   90.00
#
_symmetry.space_group_name_H-M   'P 1'
#
loop_
_entity.id
_entity.type
_entity.pdbx_description
1 polymer ?
#
loop_
_entity_poly.entity_id
_entity_poly.type
_entity_poly.pdbx_seq_one_letter_code
_entity_poly.pdbx_strand_id
1 'polypeptide(L)'
;MDGQMNVVEHWNIAVQELSERDKILKNIISNYRGERLKLKSDGFLTLARAIVGQQISVKAADTIWKRLEITANGNISRSRIRELSTEELRKTGLSSQKTSYIRNIAESEVLGTDWDECSDEKITELLCTIKGIGKWTAEMFLIFHLARPNVLPLADIGLIRAIEKNYNDGNGMSKEQFDGLGQKWSPWCTVTTWYLWRSLDPIPVEY
;
A
#
# COMPACT_ATOMS: atom_id res chain seq x y z
N MET A 1 -11.13 -23.88 -11.60
CA MET A 1 -10.09 -24.04 -10.54
C MET A 1 -8.76 -23.74 -11.19
N ASP A 2 -8.43 -22.49 -11.33
CA ASP A 2 -7.14 -22.14 -11.92
C ASP A 2 -6.64 -20.84 -11.31
N GLY A 3 -5.54 -20.97 -10.57
CA GLY A 3 -4.44 -20.05 -10.74
C GLY A 3 -4.39 -18.78 -9.92
N GLN A 4 -4.99 -18.65 -8.75
CA GLN A 4 -4.37 -17.75 -7.76
C GLN A 4 -3.10 -18.43 -7.27
N MET A 5 -1.99 -18.15 -7.94
CA MET A 5 -0.67 -18.51 -7.45
C MET A 5 -0.59 -18.04 -5.99
N ASN A 6 -0.38 -18.97 -5.07
CA ASN A 6 -0.32 -18.64 -3.64
C ASN A 6 0.66 -17.46 -3.46
N VAL A 7 0.24 -16.40 -2.79
CA VAL A 7 1.08 -15.19 -2.55
C VAL A 7 2.48 -15.56 -2.05
N VAL A 8 2.60 -16.64 -1.31
CA VAL A 8 3.88 -17.18 -0.81
C VAL A 8 4.76 -17.70 -1.95
N GLU A 9 4.16 -18.41 -2.89
CA GLU A 9 4.88 -19.02 -4.03
C GLU A 9 5.37 -17.94 -4.99
N HIS A 10 4.51 -17.02 -5.35
CA HIS A 10 4.81 -15.82 -6.11
C HIS A 10 5.95 -15.00 -5.46
N TRP A 11 5.89 -14.77 -4.14
CA TRP A 11 6.92 -14.02 -3.43
C TRP A 11 8.29 -14.69 -3.49
N ASN A 12 8.35 -16.02 -3.34
CA ASN A 12 9.60 -16.77 -3.40
C ASN A 12 10.25 -16.71 -4.79
N ILE A 13 9.44 -16.85 -5.86
CA ILE A 13 9.90 -16.72 -7.24
C ILE A 13 10.47 -15.30 -7.47
N ALA A 14 9.73 -14.27 -7.05
CA ALA A 14 10.16 -12.90 -7.19
C ALA A 14 11.48 -12.61 -6.47
N VAL A 15 11.62 -13.10 -5.22
CA VAL A 15 12.86 -12.95 -4.43
C VAL A 15 14.05 -13.58 -5.12
N GLN A 16 13.89 -14.78 -5.68
CA GLN A 16 14.94 -15.45 -6.43
C GLN A 16 15.35 -14.64 -7.67
N GLU A 17 14.39 -14.35 -8.55
CA GLU A 17 14.67 -13.65 -9.81
C GLU A 17 15.23 -12.24 -9.58
N LEU A 18 14.71 -11.48 -8.63
CA LEU A 18 15.22 -10.15 -8.30
C LEU A 18 16.65 -10.23 -7.74
N SER A 19 16.97 -11.24 -6.94
CA SER A 19 18.32 -11.45 -6.39
C SER A 19 19.34 -11.83 -7.47
N GLU A 20 18.91 -12.48 -8.53
CA GLU A 20 19.77 -12.85 -9.66
C GLU A 20 20.08 -11.64 -10.57
N ARG A 21 19.07 -10.79 -10.81
CA ARG A 21 19.18 -9.67 -11.75
C ARG A 21 19.61 -8.33 -11.12
N ASP A 22 19.56 -8.22 -9.78
CA ASP A 22 19.88 -6.98 -9.07
C ASP A 22 20.68 -7.19 -7.78
N LYS A 23 21.96 -6.84 -7.83
CA LYS A 23 22.89 -7.00 -6.69
C LYS A 23 22.48 -6.16 -5.47
N ILE A 24 21.89 -4.97 -5.69
CA ILE A 24 21.47 -4.09 -4.61
C ILE A 24 20.26 -4.72 -3.89
N LEU A 25 19.25 -5.15 -4.66
CA LEU A 25 18.11 -5.87 -4.09
C LEU A 25 18.51 -7.16 -3.39
N LYS A 26 19.46 -7.93 -3.96
CA LYS A 26 19.99 -9.12 -3.32
C LYS A 26 20.51 -8.83 -1.90
N ASN A 27 21.25 -7.74 -1.73
CA ASN A 27 21.76 -7.34 -0.43
C ASN A 27 20.63 -6.94 0.52
N ILE A 28 19.67 -6.14 0.05
CA ILE A 28 18.51 -5.75 0.86
C ILE A 28 17.71 -6.98 1.28
N ILE A 29 17.35 -7.85 0.34
CA ILE A 29 16.60 -9.09 0.59
C ILE A 29 17.31 -9.98 1.62
N SER A 30 18.65 -10.06 1.55
CA SER A 30 19.43 -10.89 2.49
C SER A 30 19.29 -10.46 3.95
N ASN A 31 19.02 -9.18 4.20
CA ASN A 31 18.83 -8.64 5.55
C ASN A 31 17.43 -8.94 6.14
N TYR A 32 16.46 -9.32 5.29
CA TYR A 32 15.06 -9.56 5.67
C TYR A 32 14.57 -10.94 5.23
N ARG A 33 15.45 -11.96 5.36
CA ARG A 33 15.14 -13.34 4.94
C ARG A 33 13.92 -13.87 5.66
N GLY A 34 12.99 -14.43 4.89
CA GLY A 34 11.75 -15.03 5.40
C GLY A 34 10.66 -14.02 5.73
N GLU A 35 10.96 -12.73 5.71
CA GLU A 35 9.94 -11.69 5.82
C GLU A 35 9.26 -11.43 4.47
N ARG A 36 8.00 -11.07 4.51
CA ARG A 36 7.19 -10.80 3.33
C ARG A 36 6.03 -9.87 3.64
N LEU A 37 5.42 -9.34 2.59
CA LEU A 37 4.19 -8.59 2.66
C LEU A 37 3.09 -9.40 3.35
N LYS A 38 2.39 -8.77 4.30
CA LYS A 38 1.17 -9.31 4.91
C LYS A 38 -0.02 -8.70 4.22
N LEU A 39 -0.84 -9.54 3.61
CA LEU A 39 -2.07 -9.11 2.97
C LEU A 39 -3.15 -8.81 4.00
N LYS A 40 -4.02 -7.88 3.64
CA LYS A 40 -5.26 -7.59 4.36
C LYS A 40 -6.44 -8.16 3.57
N SER A 41 -7.28 -8.91 4.25
CA SER A 41 -8.46 -9.53 3.65
C SER A 41 -9.59 -8.53 3.36
N ASP A 42 -9.58 -7.36 4.00
CA ASP A 42 -10.63 -6.36 3.87
C ASP A 42 -10.14 -5.12 3.12
N GLY A 43 -10.68 -4.90 1.92
CA GLY A 43 -10.33 -3.77 1.07
C GLY A 43 -10.71 -2.41 1.65
N PHE A 44 -11.82 -2.35 2.42
CA PHE A 44 -12.20 -1.13 3.13
C PHE A 44 -11.16 -0.75 4.18
N LEU A 45 -10.68 -1.72 4.98
CA LEU A 45 -9.65 -1.47 5.99
C LEU A 45 -8.35 -0.99 5.37
N THR A 46 -7.93 -1.60 4.25
CA THR A 46 -6.74 -1.18 3.51
C THR A 46 -6.83 0.28 3.06
N LEU A 47 -7.94 0.67 2.42
CA LEU A 47 -8.15 2.06 1.97
C LEU A 47 -8.27 3.04 3.15
N ALA A 48 -9.02 2.68 4.20
CA ALA A 48 -9.16 3.52 5.38
C ALA A 48 -7.80 3.75 6.07
N ARG A 49 -6.98 2.70 6.18
CA ARG A 49 -5.64 2.79 6.75
C ARG A 49 -4.73 3.68 5.90
N ALA A 50 -4.78 3.54 4.58
CA ALA A 50 -4.03 4.39 3.65
C ALA A 50 -4.45 5.87 3.79
N ILE A 51 -5.75 6.17 3.89
CA ILE A 51 -6.24 7.55 4.14
C ILE A 51 -5.72 8.09 5.48
N VAL A 52 -5.74 7.29 6.54
CA VAL A 52 -5.19 7.71 7.85
C VAL A 52 -3.71 8.06 7.71
N GLY A 53 -2.95 7.28 6.97
CA GLY A 53 -1.50 7.45 6.78
C GLY A 53 -1.08 8.61 5.87
N GLN A 54 -1.98 9.15 5.03
CA GLN A 54 -1.63 10.23 4.09
C GLN A 54 -0.94 11.42 4.77
N GLN A 55 0.23 11.81 4.26
CA GLN A 55 0.97 13.02 4.66
C GLN A 55 1.33 13.13 6.17
N ILE A 56 1.40 12.01 6.87
CA ILE A 56 1.83 11.97 8.28
C ILE A 56 2.83 10.82 8.50
N SER A 57 3.55 10.85 9.63
CA SER A 57 4.45 9.75 9.99
C SER A 57 3.69 8.48 10.34
N VAL A 58 4.33 7.31 10.16
CA VAL A 58 3.80 6.00 10.55
C VAL A 58 3.33 6.01 12.00
N LYS A 59 4.15 6.52 12.92
CA LYS A 59 3.82 6.63 14.35
C LYS A 59 2.54 7.44 14.61
N ALA A 60 2.35 8.55 13.89
CA ALA A 60 1.14 9.37 14.02
C ALA A 60 -0.08 8.63 13.45
N ALA A 61 0.08 7.96 12.31
CA ALA A 61 -0.98 7.15 11.71
C ALA A 61 -1.42 6.01 12.64
N ASP A 62 -0.47 5.32 13.28
CA ASP A 62 -0.75 4.26 14.26
C ASP A 62 -1.53 4.78 15.47
N THR A 63 -1.17 5.96 15.95
CA THR A 63 -1.88 6.57 17.07
C THR A 63 -3.33 6.89 16.72
N ILE A 64 -3.58 7.46 15.53
CA ILE A 64 -4.94 7.76 15.05
C ILE A 64 -5.71 6.46 14.83
N TRP A 65 -5.10 5.46 14.22
CA TRP A 65 -5.72 4.18 13.96
C TRP A 65 -6.18 3.48 15.24
N LYS A 66 -5.32 3.38 16.26
CA LYS A 66 -5.67 2.82 17.57
C LYS A 66 -6.85 3.54 18.23
N ARG A 67 -6.92 4.88 18.12
CA ARG A 67 -8.05 5.64 18.62
C ARG A 67 -9.33 5.35 17.84
N LEU A 68 -9.21 5.19 16.51
CA LEU A 68 -10.34 4.81 15.66
C LEU A 68 -10.86 3.41 16.02
N GLU A 69 -9.97 2.44 16.27
CA GLU A 69 -10.34 1.10 16.75
C GLU A 69 -11.12 1.16 18.07
N ILE A 70 -10.65 1.94 19.05
CA ILE A 70 -11.35 2.13 20.33
C ILE A 70 -12.73 2.76 20.08
N THR A 71 -12.83 3.81 19.28
CA THR A 71 -14.09 4.50 18.96
C THR A 71 -15.06 3.59 18.21
N ALA A 72 -14.54 2.68 17.40
CA ALA A 72 -15.34 1.69 16.69
C ALA A 72 -15.63 0.41 17.50
N ASN A 73 -15.31 0.39 18.81
CA ASN A 73 -15.47 -0.77 19.70
C ASN A 73 -14.74 -2.04 19.20
N GLY A 74 -13.53 -1.85 18.66
CA GLY A 74 -12.68 -2.94 18.15
C GLY A 74 -13.05 -3.45 16.75
N ASN A 75 -14.10 -2.93 16.13
CA ASN A 75 -14.57 -3.35 14.81
C ASN A 75 -14.69 -2.18 13.84
N ILE A 76 -13.58 -1.85 13.17
CA ILE A 76 -13.62 -0.87 12.09
C ILE A 76 -14.22 -1.57 10.86
N SER A 77 -15.45 -1.20 10.49
CA SER A 77 -16.16 -1.72 9.32
C SER A 77 -16.92 -0.61 8.61
N ARG A 78 -17.34 -0.85 7.36
CA ARG A 78 -18.17 0.09 6.59
C ARG A 78 -19.43 0.50 7.37
N SER A 79 -20.14 -0.48 7.95
CA SER A 79 -21.35 -0.23 8.74
C SER A 79 -21.04 0.62 9.97
N ARG A 80 -19.98 0.26 10.71
CA ARG A 80 -19.62 1.00 11.92
C ARG A 80 -19.19 2.44 11.65
N ILE A 81 -18.44 2.68 10.58
CA ILE A 81 -18.06 4.05 10.18
C ILE A 81 -19.28 4.90 9.78
N ARG A 82 -20.30 4.31 9.16
CA ARG A 82 -21.55 5.02 8.83
C ARG A 82 -22.34 5.44 10.08
N GLU A 83 -22.30 4.63 11.13
CA GLU A 83 -22.99 4.90 12.42
C GLU A 83 -22.32 6.00 13.23
N LEU A 84 -20.98 6.08 13.21
CA LEU A 84 -20.24 7.07 13.99
C LEU A 84 -20.51 8.49 13.48
N SER A 85 -20.73 9.44 14.38
CA SER A 85 -20.84 10.85 14.04
C SER A 85 -19.52 11.42 13.52
N THR A 86 -19.60 12.52 12.77
CA THR A 86 -18.40 13.26 12.32
C THR A 86 -17.53 13.70 13.50
N GLU A 87 -18.16 14.06 14.63
CA GLU A 87 -17.46 14.50 15.83
C GLU A 87 -16.67 13.35 16.48
N GLU A 88 -17.26 12.16 16.60
CA GLU A 88 -16.58 10.97 17.11
C GLU A 88 -15.38 10.60 16.25
N LEU A 89 -15.52 10.58 14.91
CA LEU A 89 -14.42 10.32 14.00
C LEU A 89 -13.30 11.37 14.13
N ARG A 90 -13.64 12.66 14.30
CA ARG A 90 -12.64 13.72 14.49
C ARG A 90 -11.91 13.64 15.82
N LYS A 91 -12.57 13.20 16.89
CA LYS A 91 -11.94 12.97 18.21
C LYS A 91 -10.82 11.93 18.17
N THR A 92 -10.79 11.05 17.17
CA THR A 92 -9.68 10.11 16.97
C THR A 92 -8.38 10.79 16.51
N GLY A 93 -8.45 12.04 16.03
CA GLY A 93 -7.33 12.79 15.45
C GLY A 93 -7.39 12.90 13.92
N LEU A 94 -8.44 12.42 13.29
CA LEU A 94 -8.68 12.60 11.86
C LEU A 94 -8.95 14.07 11.53
N SER A 95 -8.36 14.59 10.46
CA SER A 95 -8.75 15.90 9.90
C SER A 95 -10.16 15.84 9.34
N SER A 96 -10.82 17.01 9.18
CA SER A 96 -12.14 17.06 8.55
C SER A 96 -12.16 16.40 7.17
N GLN A 97 -11.08 16.59 6.40
CA GLN A 97 -10.94 16.02 5.09
C GLN A 97 -10.83 14.49 5.13
N LYS A 98 -9.95 13.94 5.99
CA LYS A 98 -9.82 12.47 6.16
C LYS A 98 -11.08 11.83 6.69
N THR A 99 -11.80 12.50 7.60
CA THR A 99 -13.12 12.05 8.08
C THR A 99 -14.11 11.92 6.94
N SER A 100 -14.19 12.93 6.05
CA SER A 100 -15.04 12.86 4.85
C SER A 100 -14.61 11.73 3.92
N TYR A 101 -13.32 11.54 3.70
CA TYR A 101 -12.80 10.50 2.81
C TYR A 101 -13.12 9.08 3.30
N ILE A 102 -12.93 8.81 4.60
CA ILE A 102 -13.26 7.51 5.19
C ILE A 102 -14.76 7.21 5.07
N ARG A 103 -15.63 8.23 5.23
CA ARG A 103 -17.07 8.10 4.99
C ARG A 103 -17.39 7.78 3.54
N ASN A 104 -16.79 8.51 2.60
CA ASN A 104 -17.00 8.27 1.17
C ASN A 104 -16.63 6.81 0.79
N ILE A 105 -15.54 6.29 1.35
CA ILE A 105 -15.17 4.89 1.15
C ILE A 105 -16.20 3.94 1.75
N ALA A 106 -16.67 4.22 2.98
CA ALA A 106 -17.66 3.38 3.65
C ALA A 106 -19.02 3.33 2.91
N GLU A 107 -19.38 4.42 2.23
CA GLU A 107 -20.63 4.56 1.48
C GLU A 107 -20.53 4.02 0.04
N SER A 108 -19.31 3.91 -0.50
CA SER A 108 -19.09 3.55 -1.91
C SER A 108 -19.49 2.11 -2.23
N GLU A 109 -20.22 1.93 -3.30
CA GLU A 109 -20.54 0.59 -3.86
C GLU A 109 -19.38 -0.01 -4.68
N VAL A 110 -18.38 0.79 -5.03
CA VAL A 110 -17.19 0.34 -5.79
C VAL A 110 -16.48 -0.82 -5.08
N LEU A 111 -16.49 -0.87 -3.74
CA LEU A 111 -15.89 -1.97 -2.98
C LEU A 111 -16.63 -3.31 -3.08
N GLY A 112 -17.78 -3.35 -3.71
CA GLY A 112 -18.49 -4.58 -4.07
C GLY A 112 -18.11 -5.16 -5.44
N THR A 113 -17.16 -4.53 -6.14
CA THR A 113 -16.68 -5.00 -7.45
C THR A 113 -15.92 -6.33 -7.29
N ASP A 114 -16.16 -7.24 -8.24
CA ASP A 114 -15.28 -8.40 -8.42
C ASP A 114 -13.98 -7.94 -9.10
N TRP A 115 -12.90 -7.95 -8.33
CA TRP A 115 -11.60 -7.44 -8.76
C TRP A 115 -10.80 -8.43 -9.60
N ASP A 116 -11.14 -9.70 -9.58
CA ASP A 116 -10.34 -10.75 -10.22
C ASP A 116 -10.32 -10.59 -11.75
N GLU A 117 -11.43 -10.12 -12.33
CA GLU A 117 -11.57 -9.87 -13.76
C GLU A 117 -11.06 -8.47 -14.21
N CYS A 118 -10.58 -7.64 -13.27
CA CYS A 118 -10.17 -6.27 -13.56
C CYS A 118 -8.67 -6.12 -13.73
N SER A 119 -8.22 -5.34 -14.74
CA SER A 119 -6.83 -4.90 -14.83
C SER A 119 -6.49 -3.88 -13.74
N ASP A 120 -5.21 -3.71 -13.43
CA ASP A 120 -4.73 -2.76 -12.41
C ASP A 120 -5.12 -1.31 -12.75
N GLU A 121 -5.11 -0.97 -14.04
CA GLU A 121 -5.56 0.33 -14.54
C GLU A 121 -7.05 0.54 -14.27
N LYS A 122 -7.88 -0.48 -14.57
CA LYS A 122 -9.33 -0.42 -14.35
C LYS A 122 -9.67 -0.31 -12.88
N ILE A 123 -8.98 -1.06 -12.02
CA ILE A 123 -9.13 -0.98 -10.56
C ILE A 123 -8.77 0.44 -10.08
N THR A 124 -7.65 0.98 -10.56
CA THR A 124 -7.21 2.33 -10.21
C THR A 124 -8.24 3.38 -10.64
N GLU A 125 -8.76 3.30 -11.86
CA GLU A 125 -9.82 4.19 -12.34
C GLU A 125 -11.06 4.15 -11.45
N LEU A 126 -11.58 2.95 -11.16
CA LEU A 126 -12.77 2.76 -10.33
C LEU A 126 -12.56 3.31 -8.92
N LEU A 127 -11.44 2.99 -8.28
CA LEU A 127 -11.13 3.48 -6.93
C LEU A 127 -10.99 5.01 -6.90
N CYS A 128 -10.38 5.62 -7.91
CA CYS A 128 -10.22 7.06 -8.01
C CYS A 128 -11.54 7.82 -8.22
N THR A 129 -12.67 7.15 -8.55
CA THR A 129 -14.00 7.78 -8.53
C THR A 129 -14.47 8.13 -7.12
N ILE A 130 -13.91 7.47 -6.10
CA ILE A 130 -14.24 7.73 -4.69
C ILE A 130 -13.48 8.97 -4.25
N LYS A 131 -14.19 10.02 -3.87
CA LYS A 131 -13.58 11.26 -3.39
C LYS A 131 -12.66 11.02 -2.18
N GLY A 132 -11.39 11.30 -2.34
CA GLY A 132 -10.34 11.08 -1.34
C GLY A 132 -9.36 9.97 -1.68
N ILE A 133 -9.69 9.14 -2.66
CA ILE A 133 -8.77 8.14 -3.21
C ILE A 133 -8.09 8.71 -4.46
N GLY A 134 -6.79 8.87 -4.39
CA GLY A 134 -5.93 9.16 -5.53
C GLY A 134 -5.14 7.92 -5.95
N LYS A 135 -4.34 8.06 -7.02
CA LYS A 135 -3.55 6.97 -7.59
C LYS A 135 -2.72 6.23 -6.53
N TRP A 136 -1.99 6.97 -5.67
CA TRP A 136 -1.19 6.36 -4.60
C TRP A 136 -2.04 5.48 -3.65
N THR A 137 -3.23 5.93 -3.25
CA THR A 137 -4.11 5.14 -2.37
C THR A 137 -4.64 3.89 -3.08
N ALA A 138 -4.94 3.99 -4.39
CA ALA A 138 -5.31 2.84 -5.20
C ALA A 138 -4.15 1.85 -5.37
N GLU A 139 -2.92 2.34 -5.53
CA GLU A 139 -1.71 1.49 -5.57
C GLU A 139 -1.51 0.74 -4.24
N MET A 140 -1.78 1.36 -3.08
CA MET A 140 -1.76 0.65 -1.78
C MET A 140 -2.80 -0.47 -1.73
N PHE A 141 -3.99 -0.27 -2.29
CA PHE A 141 -5.00 -1.31 -2.39
C PHE A 141 -4.54 -2.47 -3.28
N LEU A 142 -3.95 -2.18 -4.44
CA LEU A 142 -3.38 -3.20 -5.33
C LEU A 142 -2.31 -4.04 -4.64
N ILE A 143 -1.42 -3.40 -3.86
CA ILE A 143 -0.32 -4.05 -3.14
C ILE A 143 -0.82 -4.87 -1.96
N PHE A 144 -1.56 -4.24 -1.02
CA PHE A 144 -1.83 -4.82 0.30
C PHE A 144 -3.12 -5.63 0.37
N HIS A 145 -4.06 -5.42 -0.54
CA HIS A 145 -5.30 -6.17 -0.59
C HIS A 145 -5.33 -7.19 -1.72
N LEU A 146 -4.98 -6.77 -2.95
CA LEU A 146 -5.06 -7.64 -4.12
C LEU A 146 -3.77 -8.41 -4.44
N ALA A 147 -2.67 -8.13 -3.74
CA ALA A 147 -1.37 -8.77 -4.00
C ALA A 147 -0.88 -8.66 -5.45
N ARG A 148 -1.24 -7.59 -6.15
CA ARG A 148 -0.80 -7.41 -7.54
C ARG A 148 0.72 -7.35 -7.62
N PRO A 149 1.37 -8.12 -8.49
CA PRO A 149 2.82 -8.35 -8.44
C PRO A 149 3.66 -7.18 -8.94
N ASN A 150 3.10 -6.33 -9.81
CA ASN A 150 3.88 -5.38 -10.59
C ASN A 150 3.49 -3.92 -10.34
N VAL A 151 3.32 -3.53 -9.10
CA VAL A 151 2.96 -2.16 -8.71
C VAL A 151 4.19 -1.40 -8.23
N LEU A 152 4.49 -0.25 -8.87
CA LEU A 152 5.58 0.64 -8.52
C LEU A 152 5.03 2.05 -8.21
N PRO A 153 4.73 2.37 -6.93
CA PRO A 153 4.06 3.62 -6.56
C PRO A 153 5.05 4.80 -6.52
N LEU A 154 5.45 5.32 -7.68
CA LEU A 154 6.39 6.44 -7.79
C LEU A 154 5.85 7.80 -7.28
N ALA A 155 4.63 7.85 -6.74
CA ALA A 155 4.13 8.97 -5.96
C ALA A 155 4.44 8.83 -4.45
N ASP A 156 4.96 7.69 -4.02
CA ASP A 156 5.34 7.44 -2.63
C ASP A 156 6.72 8.03 -2.32
N ILE A 157 6.75 9.05 -1.45
CA ILE A 157 7.99 9.74 -1.07
C ILE A 157 8.97 8.80 -0.36
N GLY A 158 8.45 7.83 0.42
CA GLY A 158 9.27 6.82 1.09
C GLY A 158 9.97 5.93 0.07
N LEU A 159 9.24 5.45 -0.93
CA LEU A 159 9.80 4.64 -2.01
C LEU A 159 10.84 5.42 -2.82
N ILE A 160 10.55 6.66 -3.22
CA ILE A 160 11.49 7.50 -3.95
C ILE A 160 12.81 7.63 -3.16
N ARG A 161 12.73 8.00 -1.89
CA ARG A 161 13.92 8.11 -1.01
C ARG A 161 14.68 6.78 -0.87
N ALA A 162 13.97 5.66 -0.81
CA ALA A 162 14.59 4.35 -0.74
C ALA A 162 15.35 4.01 -2.02
N ILE A 163 14.76 4.31 -3.18
CA ILE A 163 15.41 4.12 -4.48
C ILE A 163 16.64 5.01 -4.58
N GLU A 164 16.50 6.31 -4.35
CA GLU A 164 17.61 7.26 -4.42
C GLU A 164 18.77 6.88 -3.49
N LYS A 165 18.46 6.53 -2.23
CA LYS A 165 19.46 6.09 -1.26
C LYS A 165 20.25 4.87 -1.70
N ASN A 166 19.57 3.87 -2.26
CA ASN A 166 20.20 2.58 -2.58
C ASN A 166 20.83 2.55 -3.99
N TYR A 167 20.36 3.39 -4.92
CA TYR A 167 20.75 3.36 -6.34
C TYR A 167 21.49 4.60 -6.82
N ASN A 168 21.50 5.71 -6.05
CA ASN A 168 22.13 6.97 -6.43
C ASN A 168 22.72 7.74 -5.23
N ASP A 169 23.19 7.04 -4.21
CA ASP A 169 23.84 7.63 -3.00
C ASP A 169 23.02 8.74 -2.34
N GLY A 170 21.69 8.65 -2.44
CA GLY A 170 20.74 9.64 -1.88
C GLY A 170 20.53 10.90 -2.73
N ASN A 171 21.10 10.95 -3.93
CA ASN A 171 20.86 12.04 -4.87
C ASN A 171 19.57 11.82 -5.66
N GLY A 172 18.96 12.92 -6.13
CA GLY A 172 17.78 12.85 -6.98
C GLY A 172 18.01 12.08 -8.27
N MET A 173 16.97 11.44 -8.77
CA MET A 173 16.99 10.67 -10.00
C MET A 173 16.01 11.24 -11.03
N SER A 174 16.35 11.08 -12.33
CA SER A 174 15.45 11.46 -13.43
C SER A 174 14.32 10.44 -13.60
N LYS A 175 13.26 10.85 -14.30
CA LYS A 175 12.15 9.95 -14.63
C LYS A 175 12.63 8.73 -15.42
N GLU A 176 13.53 8.93 -16.38
CA GLU A 176 14.09 7.86 -17.23
C GLU A 176 14.86 6.83 -16.39
N GLN A 177 15.55 7.27 -15.33
CA GLN A 177 16.24 6.38 -14.40
C GLN A 177 15.25 5.54 -13.58
N PHE A 178 14.16 6.16 -13.08
CA PHE A 178 13.09 5.42 -12.39
C PHE A 178 12.40 4.42 -13.33
N ASP A 179 12.10 4.82 -14.57
CA ASP A 179 11.46 3.97 -15.57
C ASP A 179 12.36 2.78 -15.91
N GLY A 180 13.67 3.00 -16.06
CA GLY A 180 14.66 1.93 -16.30
C GLY A 180 14.76 0.94 -15.15
N LEU A 181 14.70 1.41 -13.91
CA LEU A 181 14.64 0.53 -12.73
C LEU A 181 13.33 -0.25 -12.70
N GLY A 182 12.19 0.39 -12.97
CA GLY A 182 10.89 -0.27 -13.04
C GLY A 182 10.87 -1.41 -14.06
N GLN A 183 11.43 -1.18 -15.27
CA GLN A 183 11.58 -2.23 -16.28
C GLN A 183 12.46 -3.39 -15.80
N LYS A 184 13.57 -3.09 -15.13
CA LYS A 184 14.48 -4.09 -14.57
C LYS A 184 13.80 -4.98 -13.51
N TRP A 185 12.90 -4.41 -12.71
CA TRP A 185 12.23 -5.12 -11.62
C TRP A 185 10.94 -5.83 -12.07
N SER A 186 10.36 -5.42 -13.19
CA SER A 186 9.15 -6.07 -13.72
C SER A 186 9.38 -7.57 -13.99
N PRO A 187 8.40 -8.44 -13.70
CA PRO A 187 7.04 -8.17 -13.21
C PRO A 187 6.90 -8.13 -11.67
N TRP A 188 7.97 -7.90 -10.92
CA TRP A 188 8.05 -8.05 -9.47
C TRP A 188 8.19 -6.70 -8.74
N CYS A 189 7.67 -5.61 -9.31
CA CYS A 189 7.79 -4.27 -8.72
C CYS A 189 7.22 -4.16 -7.30
N THR A 190 6.16 -4.89 -6.97
CA THR A 190 5.56 -4.92 -5.63
C THR A 190 6.53 -5.49 -4.60
N VAL A 191 7.20 -6.60 -4.92
CA VAL A 191 8.20 -7.21 -4.03
C VAL A 191 9.39 -6.28 -3.85
N THR A 192 9.86 -5.67 -4.93
CA THR A 192 10.92 -4.65 -4.88
C THR A 192 10.53 -3.47 -4.01
N THR A 193 9.33 -2.92 -4.20
CA THR A 193 8.78 -1.81 -3.41
C THR A 193 8.80 -2.13 -1.92
N TRP A 194 8.33 -3.32 -1.54
CA TRP A 194 8.30 -3.73 -0.15
C TRP A 194 9.70 -3.82 0.47
N TYR A 195 10.68 -4.42 -0.20
CA TYR A 195 12.05 -4.50 0.30
C TYR A 195 12.74 -3.13 0.36
N LEU A 196 12.44 -2.24 -0.58
CA LEU A 196 12.96 -0.87 -0.56
C LEU A 196 12.40 -0.09 0.63
N TRP A 197 11.12 -0.19 0.95
CA TRP A 197 10.57 0.39 2.18
C TRP A 197 11.27 -0.16 3.42
N ARG A 198 11.51 -1.49 3.48
CA ARG A 198 12.24 -2.12 4.59
C ARG A 198 13.67 -1.60 4.74
N SER A 199 14.32 -1.19 3.66
CA SER A 199 15.68 -0.63 3.71
C SER A 199 15.75 0.74 4.38
N LEU A 200 14.62 1.44 4.53
CA LEU A 200 14.53 2.72 5.24
C LEU A 200 14.03 2.57 6.68
N ASP A 201 13.06 1.71 6.88
CA ASP A 201 12.42 1.52 8.19
C ASP A 201 12.44 0.04 8.59
N PRO A 202 13.01 -0.29 9.77
CA PRO A 202 13.02 -1.65 10.29
C PRO A 202 11.63 -2.18 10.63
N ILE A 203 10.63 -1.30 10.77
CA ILE A 203 9.23 -1.69 11.01
C ILE A 203 8.51 -1.80 9.66
N PRO A 204 7.92 -2.98 9.33
CA PRO A 204 7.17 -3.13 8.08
C PRO A 204 6.00 -2.14 8.00
N VAL A 205 5.83 -1.51 6.85
CA VAL A 205 4.62 -0.74 6.57
C VAL A 205 3.45 -1.72 6.45
N GLU A 206 2.37 -1.49 7.20
CA GLU A 206 1.13 -2.26 7.16
C GLU A 206 -0.06 -1.31 6.90
N TYR A 207 -0.88 -1.63 5.91
CA TYR A 207 -2.11 -0.90 5.55
C TYR A 207 -3.35 -1.73 5.81
#